data_d06069bd0e7b7bfeae4fcbe7e766bb0f
#
_entry.id   d06069bd0e7b7bfeae4fcbe7e766bb0f
#
_cell.length_a   1.000
_cell.length_b   1.000
_cell.length_c   1.000
_cell.angle_alpha   90.00
_cell.angle_beta   90.00
_cell.angle_gamma   90.00
#
_symmetry.space_group_name_H-M   'P 1'
#
loop_
_entity.id
_entity.type
_entity.pdbx_description
1 polymer ?
#
loop_
_entity_poly.entity_id
_entity_poly.type
_entity_poly.pdbx_seq_one_letter_code
_entity_poly.pdbx_strand_id
1 'polypeptide(L)'
;VGTYGGLGVIQSYPQIFFPTFFVALIAEIILFFVARNTAERGNTGTALPLLTLYSLLSGYTLSGIVYVALGTSGVGLRGVAIAALGCGIAFVLGRNIGSNLSEKDGLALTKTVSIGILALFIVLIGQLIFSIFGGATPTWLEIAISGIGVFLFAGSAVVDFYILPRTYRDEQYLSAALSMYLTYINLFIFILRLLIALNGRD
;
A
#
# COMPACT_ATOMS: atom_id res chain seq x y z
N VAL A 1 -14.45 5.29 -4.44
CA VAL A 1 -15.60 5.53 -3.55
C VAL A 1 -15.11 5.69 -2.11
N GLY A 2 -14.40 4.71 -1.52
CA GLY A 2 -13.91 4.79 -0.14
C GLY A 2 -13.10 6.05 0.18
N THR A 3 -12.13 6.40 -0.69
CA THR A 3 -11.30 7.60 -0.52
C THR A 3 -12.12 8.90 -0.54
N TYR A 4 -13.08 9.01 -1.44
CA TYR A 4 -13.98 10.17 -1.47
C TYR A 4 -14.84 10.27 -0.21
N GLY A 5 -15.36 9.13 0.29
CA GLY A 5 -16.08 9.09 1.56
C GLY A 5 -15.22 9.55 2.73
N GLY A 6 -13.98 9.06 2.82
CA GLY A 6 -13.04 9.48 3.85
C GLY A 6 -12.66 10.98 3.77
N LEU A 7 -12.39 11.51 2.57
CA LEU A 7 -12.14 12.94 2.37
C LEU A 7 -13.35 13.80 2.80
N GLY A 8 -14.57 13.34 2.49
CA GLY A 8 -15.78 14.01 2.94
C GLY A 8 -15.92 14.04 4.46
N VAL A 9 -15.56 12.95 5.15
CA VAL A 9 -15.56 12.89 6.63
C VAL A 9 -14.49 13.83 7.20
N ILE A 10 -13.29 13.86 6.64
CA ILE A 10 -12.21 14.75 7.10
C ILE A 10 -12.64 16.22 6.98
N GLN A 11 -13.30 16.60 5.89
CA GLN A 11 -13.74 17.98 5.65
C GLN A 11 -14.93 18.39 6.49
N SER A 12 -15.93 17.51 6.64
CA SER A 12 -17.20 17.84 7.29
C SER A 12 -17.20 17.56 8.81
N TYR A 13 -16.48 16.52 9.23
CA TYR A 13 -16.47 16.01 10.60
C TYR A 13 -15.07 15.56 11.06
N PRO A 14 -14.07 16.44 11.09
CA PRO A 14 -12.67 16.06 11.37
C PRO A 14 -12.49 15.35 12.72
N GLN A 15 -13.30 15.66 13.72
CA GLN A 15 -13.27 15.03 15.04
C GLN A 15 -13.67 13.56 15.04
N ILE A 16 -14.44 13.12 14.04
CA ILE A 16 -14.90 11.73 13.91
C ILE A 16 -13.90 10.90 13.07
N PHE A 17 -13.10 11.57 12.24
CA PHE A 17 -12.19 10.87 11.32
C PHE A 17 -11.20 9.96 12.04
N PHE A 18 -10.53 10.44 13.08
CA PHE A 18 -9.55 9.63 13.82
C PHE A 18 -10.14 8.36 14.45
N PRO A 19 -11.23 8.43 15.23
CA PRO A 19 -11.85 7.21 15.76
C PRO A 19 -12.30 6.24 14.67
N THR A 20 -12.93 6.73 13.60
CA THR A 20 -13.41 5.88 12.51
C THR A 20 -12.28 5.33 11.66
N PHE A 21 -11.18 6.05 11.51
CA PHE A 21 -9.96 5.56 10.86
C PHE A 21 -9.39 4.33 11.56
N PHE A 22 -9.26 4.36 12.89
CA PHE A 22 -8.76 3.21 13.65
C PHE A 22 -9.71 2.01 13.58
N VAL A 23 -11.02 2.24 13.65
CA VAL A 23 -12.02 1.17 13.49
C VAL A 23 -11.93 0.59 12.08
N ALA A 24 -11.83 1.43 11.04
CA ALA A 24 -11.68 0.99 9.67
C ALA A 24 -10.38 0.20 9.45
N LEU A 25 -9.27 0.65 10.05
CA LEU A 25 -7.98 -0.04 9.97
C LEU A 25 -8.03 -1.44 10.58
N ILE A 26 -8.64 -1.58 11.76
CA ILE A 26 -8.80 -2.89 12.42
C ILE A 26 -9.70 -3.79 11.56
N ALA A 27 -10.82 -3.26 11.07
CA ALA A 27 -11.74 -3.99 10.20
C ALA A 27 -11.06 -4.41 8.89
N GLU A 28 -10.22 -3.55 8.31
CA GLU A 28 -9.42 -3.83 7.11
C GLU A 28 -8.46 -5.00 7.33
N ILE A 29 -7.76 -5.03 8.45
CA ILE A 29 -6.86 -6.14 8.79
C ILE A 29 -7.63 -7.46 8.93
N ILE A 30 -8.76 -7.47 9.63
CA ILE A 30 -9.59 -8.66 9.78
C ILE A 30 -10.11 -9.13 8.43
N LEU A 31 -10.68 -8.20 7.64
CA LEU A 31 -11.21 -8.52 6.31
C LEU A 31 -10.14 -9.02 5.35
N PHE A 32 -8.92 -8.50 5.44
CA PHE A 32 -7.80 -9.00 4.65
C PHE A 32 -7.60 -10.51 4.85
N PHE A 33 -7.47 -10.96 6.10
CA PHE A 33 -7.25 -12.38 6.38
C PHE A 33 -8.45 -13.24 6.00
N VAL A 34 -9.68 -12.78 6.26
CA VAL A 34 -10.89 -13.51 5.91
C VAL A 34 -11.07 -13.60 4.38
N ALA A 35 -10.91 -12.49 3.67
CA ALA A 35 -11.04 -12.44 2.22
C ALA A 35 -9.97 -13.28 1.53
N ARG A 36 -8.72 -13.18 1.98
CA ARG A 36 -7.60 -13.97 1.47
C ARG A 36 -7.84 -15.45 1.64
N ASN A 37 -8.15 -15.91 2.85
CA ASN A 37 -8.42 -17.32 3.14
C ASN A 37 -9.61 -17.87 2.32
N THR A 38 -10.65 -17.04 2.12
CA THR A 38 -11.82 -17.41 1.31
C THR A 38 -11.46 -17.51 -0.16
N ALA A 39 -10.65 -16.58 -0.68
CA ALA A 39 -10.18 -16.57 -2.06
C ALA A 39 -9.21 -17.73 -2.35
N GLU A 40 -8.32 -18.05 -1.40
CA GLU A 40 -7.40 -19.20 -1.52
C GLU A 40 -8.12 -20.56 -1.60
N ARG A 41 -9.32 -20.65 -1.01
CA ARG A 41 -10.20 -21.84 -1.12
C ARG A 41 -10.99 -21.90 -2.42
N GLY A 42 -10.82 -20.95 -3.34
CA GLY A 42 -11.55 -20.88 -4.60
C GLY A 42 -13.02 -20.49 -4.47
N ASN A 43 -13.47 -20.04 -3.30
CA ASN A 43 -14.86 -19.61 -3.08
C ASN A 43 -15.07 -18.16 -3.59
N THR A 44 -15.15 -18.01 -4.89
CA THR A 44 -15.29 -16.73 -5.59
C THR A 44 -16.55 -15.97 -5.17
N GLY A 45 -17.67 -16.68 -4.98
CA GLY A 45 -18.96 -16.06 -4.64
C GLY A 45 -18.94 -15.31 -3.30
N THR A 46 -18.19 -15.82 -2.31
CA THR A 46 -18.03 -15.19 -1.00
C THR A 46 -16.82 -14.25 -0.97
N ALA A 47 -15.74 -14.59 -1.68
CA ALA A 47 -14.53 -13.78 -1.69
C ALA A 47 -14.73 -12.42 -2.34
N LEU A 48 -15.49 -12.33 -3.43
CA LEU A 48 -15.70 -11.09 -4.17
C LEU A 48 -16.38 -9.98 -3.34
N PRO A 49 -17.49 -10.23 -2.62
CA PRO A 49 -18.06 -9.23 -1.70
C PRO A 49 -17.10 -8.80 -0.59
N LEU A 50 -16.34 -9.75 -0.02
CA LEU A 50 -15.36 -9.46 1.03
C LEU A 50 -14.24 -8.56 0.51
N LEU A 51 -13.72 -8.83 -0.68
CA LEU A 51 -12.70 -8.00 -1.33
C LEU A 51 -13.23 -6.62 -1.70
N THR A 52 -14.50 -6.53 -2.11
CA THR A 52 -15.16 -5.25 -2.37
C THR A 52 -15.24 -4.41 -1.10
N LEU A 53 -15.68 -5.00 0.00
CA LEU A 53 -15.74 -4.32 1.29
C LEU A 53 -14.32 -3.93 1.77
N TYR A 54 -13.36 -4.83 1.64
CA TYR A 54 -11.96 -4.55 1.92
C TYR A 54 -11.45 -3.34 1.13
N SER A 55 -11.69 -3.29 -0.18
CA SER A 55 -11.22 -2.18 -1.03
C SER A 55 -11.90 -0.83 -0.69
N LEU A 56 -13.15 -0.85 -0.21
CA LEU A 56 -13.84 0.35 0.26
C LEU A 56 -13.20 0.88 1.56
N LEU A 57 -12.90 0.00 2.52
CA LEU A 57 -12.23 0.36 3.76
C LEU A 57 -10.80 0.82 3.52
N SER A 58 -10.06 0.11 2.68
CA SER A 58 -8.70 0.50 2.27
C SER A 58 -8.68 1.87 1.58
N GLY A 59 -9.68 2.16 0.75
CA GLY A 59 -9.87 3.49 0.20
C GLY A 59 -10.17 4.55 1.27
N TYR A 60 -10.94 4.21 2.31
CA TYR A 60 -11.22 5.12 3.41
C TYR A 60 -9.97 5.43 4.23
N THR A 61 -9.18 4.41 4.59
CA THR A 61 -7.92 4.59 5.33
C THR A 61 -6.88 5.37 4.51
N LEU A 62 -6.84 5.16 3.18
CA LEU A 62 -5.99 5.90 2.26
C LEU A 62 -6.32 7.39 2.20
N SER A 63 -7.56 7.80 2.53
CA SER A 63 -7.98 9.21 2.44
C SER A 63 -7.15 10.14 3.31
N GLY A 64 -6.63 9.67 4.44
CA GLY A 64 -5.79 10.47 5.33
C GLY A 64 -4.53 11.00 4.65
N ILE A 65 -3.77 10.12 4.00
CA ILE A 65 -2.55 10.53 3.29
C ILE A 65 -2.85 11.35 2.03
N VAL A 66 -3.94 11.02 1.33
CA VAL A 66 -4.39 11.80 0.17
C VAL A 66 -4.79 13.21 0.60
N TYR A 67 -5.48 13.37 1.73
CA TYR A 67 -5.83 14.67 2.28
C TYR A 67 -4.58 15.52 2.58
N VAL A 68 -3.59 14.94 3.25
CA VAL A 68 -2.31 15.60 3.52
C VAL A 68 -1.63 16.00 2.21
N ALA A 69 -1.57 15.12 1.23
CA ALA A 69 -0.96 15.40 -0.07
C ALA A 69 -1.66 16.55 -0.80
N LEU A 70 -2.99 16.59 -0.79
CA LEU A 70 -3.76 17.67 -1.41
C LEU A 70 -3.52 19.02 -0.76
N GLY A 71 -3.27 19.05 0.56
CA GLY A 71 -2.96 20.27 1.32
C GLY A 71 -1.48 20.67 1.30
N THR A 72 -0.58 19.80 0.82
CA THR A 72 0.88 20.09 0.79
C THR A 72 1.22 20.93 -0.44
N SER A 73 1.85 22.10 -0.19
CA SER A 73 2.36 22.96 -1.25
C SER A 73 3.34 22.19 -2.15
N GLY A 74 3.26 22.37 -3.47
CA GLY A 74 4.08 21.65 -4.45
C GLY A 74 3.67 20.19 -4.73
N VAL A 75 2.79 19.57 -3.94
CA VAL A 75 2.28 18.20 -4.16
C VAL A 75 0.89 18.23 -4.79
N GLY A 76 -0.14 18.55 -4.03
CA GLY A 76 -1.51 18.69 -4.51
C GLY A 76 -2.02 17.49 -5.32
N LEU A 77 -2.97 17.75 -6.20
CA LEU A 77 -3.52 16.73 -7.12
C LEU A 77 -2.46 16.17 -8.09
N ARG A 78 -1.46 16.99 -8.46
CA ARG A 78 -0.37 16.54 -9.32
C ARG A 78 0.46 15.43 -8.66
N GLY A 79 0.76 15.57 -7.37
CA GLY A 79 1.47 14.53 -6.61
C GLY A 79 0.69 13.23 -6.54
N VAL A 80 -0.61 13.29 -6.34
CA VAL A 80 -1.50 12.11 -6.36
C VAL A 80 -1.46 11.43 -7.74
N ALA A 81 -1.52 12.21 -8.82
CA ALA A 81 -1.44 11.69 -10.19
C ALA A 81 -0.05 11.07 -10.48
N ILE A 82 1.04 11.71 -10.04
CA ILE A 82 2.41 11.19 -10.19
C ILE A 82 2.55 9.86 -9.43
N ALA A 83 2.03 9.76 -8.22
CA ALA A 83 2.06 8.52 -7.45
C ALA A 83 1.31 7.38 -8.17
N ALA A 84 0.11 7.66 -8.70
CA ALA A 84 -0.67 6.67 -9.45
C ALA A 84 0.03 6.23 -10.75
N LEU A 85 0.59 7.18 -11.52
CA LEU A 85 1.35 6.88 -12.73
C LEU A 85 2.64 6.10 -12.41
N GLY A 86 3.36 6.47 -11.35
CA GLY A 86 4.56 5.78 -10.90
C GLY A 86 4.27 4.32 -10.56
N CYS A 87 3.14 4.03 -9.90
CA CYS A 87 2.68 2.66 -9.68
C CYS A 87 2.43 1.93 -11.00
N GLY A 88 1.71 2.56 -11.95
CA GLY A 88 1.45 1.97 -13.25
C GLY A 88 2.74 1.60 -14.00
N ILE A 89 3.72 2.50 -14.01
CA ILE A 89 5.05 2.27 -14.61
C ILE A 89 5.75 1.11 -13.91
N ALA A 90 5.78 1.10 -12.57
CA ALA A 90 6.42 0.03 -11.80
C ALA A 90 5.80 -1.34 -12.09
N PHE A 91 4.49 -1.42 -12.27
CA PHE A 91 3.80 -2.66 -12.61
C PHE A 91 4.10 -3.12 -14.06
N VAL A 92 4.16 -2.21 -15.02
CA VAL A 92 4.56 -2.54 -16.40
C VAL A 92 5.99 -3.07 -16.44
N LEU A 93 6.92 -2.40 -15.76
CA LEU A 93 8.31 -2.85 -15.64
C LEU A 93 8.39 -4.16 -14.84
N GLY A 94 7.64 -4.27 -13.75
CA GLY A 94 7.55 -5.46 -12.92
C GLY A 94 7.13 -6.68 -13.72
N ARG A 95 6.12 -6.55 -14.59
CA ARG A 95 5.70 -7.60 -15.50
C ARG A 95 6.82 -8.03 -16.44
N ASN A 96 7.46 -7.07 -17.10
CA ASN A 96 8.51 -7.38 -18.08
C ASN A 96 9.73 -8.05 -17.44
N ILE A 97 10.12 -7.63 -16.24
CA ILE A 97 11.26 -8.20 -15.51
C ILE A 97 10.85 -9.52 -14.84
N GLY A 98 9.78 -9.51 -14.06
CA GLY A 98 9.38 -10.65 -13.22
C GLY A 98 9.03 -11.90 -14.00
N SER A 99 8.34 -11.75 -15.15
CA SER A 99 8.00 -12.88 -16.00
C SER A 99 9.24 -13.57 -16.63
N ASN A 100 10.34 -12.87 -16.77
CA ASN A 100 11.58 -13.34 -17.40
C ASN A 100 12.69 -13.71 -16.40
N LEU A 101 12.45 -13.61 -15.10
CA LEU A 101 13.43 -14.00 -14.08
C LEU A 101 13.69 -15.51 -14.09
N SER A 102 14.96 -15.87 -13.95
CA SER A 102 15.34 -17.25 -13.65
C SER A 102 14.82 -17.67 -12.28
N GLU A 103 14.69 -18.97 -12.03
CA GLU A 103 14.24 -19.49 -10.74
C GLU A 103 15.15 -18.99 -9.59
N LYS A 104 16.46 -19.04 -9.80
CA LYS A 104 17.47 -18.60 -8.82
C LYS A 104 17.32 -17.11 -8.51
N ASP A 105 17.22 -16.27 -9.53
CA ASP A 105 17.14 -14.81 -9.36
C ASP A 105 15.78 -14.40 -8.77
N GLY A 106 14.70 -15.04 -9.21
CA GLY A 106 13.36 -14.80 -8.69
C GLY A 106 13.22 -15.15 -7.21
N LEU A 107 13.76 -16.31 -6.79
CA LEU A 107 13.77 -16.69 -5.37
C LEU A 107 14.65 -15.76 -4.54
N ALA A 108 15.84 -15.38 -5.04
CA ALA A 108 16.72 -14.45 -4.36
C ALA A 108 16.06 -13.08 -4.18
N LEU A 109 15.45 -12.53 -5.24
CA LEU A 109 14.73 -11.26 -5.19
C LEU A 109 13.56 -11.32 -4.20
N THR A 110 12.75 -12.40 -4.26
CA THR A 110 11.64 -12.61 -3.34
C THR A 110 12.07 -12.57 -1.88
N LYS A 111 13.13 -13.31 -1.56
CA LYS A 111 13.67 -13.36 -0.20
C LYS A 111 14.18 -12.00 0.25
N THR A 112 14.91 -11.29 -0.61
CA THR A 112 15.48 -9.97 -0.31
C THR A 112 14.38 -8.95 -0.07
N VAL A 113 13.39 -8.87 -0.96
CA VAL A 113 12.26 -7.94 -0.85
C VAL A 113 11.42 -8.25 0.40
N SER A 114 11.14 -9.52 0.68
CA SER A 114 10.35 -9.91 1.86
C SER A 114 11.04 -9.52 3.17
N ILE A 115 12.36 -9.74 3.28
CA ILE A 115 13.14 -9.31 4.44
C ILE A 115 13.17 -7.79 4.55
N GLY A 116 13.35 -7.08 3.43
CA GLY A 116 13.34 -5.62 3.39
C GLY A 116 11.99 -5.03 3.83
N ILE A 117 10.89 -5.60 3.38
CA ILE A 117 9.54 -5.19 3.79
C ILE A 117 9.33 -5.44 5.29
N LEU A 118 9.75 -6.60 5.81
CA LEU A 118 9.66 -6.89 7.23
C LEU A 118 10.43 -5.85 8.06
N ALA A 119 11.67 -5.54 7.66
CA ALA A 119 12.49 -4.52 8.31
C ALA A 119 11.81 -3.14 8.23
N LEU A 120 11.25 -2.77 7.08
CA LEU A 120 10.50 -1.53 6.91
C LEU A 120 9.30 -1.45 7.85
N PHE A 121 8.53 -2.54 8.00
CA PHE A 121 7.40 -2.60 8.94
C PHE A 121 7.84 -2.38 10.38
N ILE A 122 8.96 -2.97 10.80
CA ILE A 122 9.52 -2.77 12.15
C ILE A 122 9.85 -1.28 12.37
N VAL A 123 10.47 -0.63 11.38
CA VAL A 123 10.78 0.80 11.43
C VAL A 123 9.49 1.64 11.52
N LEU A 124 8.46 1.32 10.74
CA LEU A 124 7.18 2.04 10.77
C LEU A 124 6.46 1.90 12.12
N ILE A 125 6.51 0.71 12.72
CA ILE A 125 5.99 0.50 14.08
C ILE A 125 6.78 1.33 15.09
N GLY A 126 8.11 1.36 14.96
CA GLY A 126 8.97 2.21 15.78
C GLY A 126 8.63 3.70 15.64
N GLN A 127 8.40 4.20 14.41
CA GLN A 127 7.93 5.57 14.16
C GLN A 127 6.58 5.85 14.83
N LEU A 128 5.63 4.91 14.71
CA LEU A 128 4.31 5.05 15.33
C LEU A 128 4.42 5.17 16.85
N ILE A 129 5.19 4.28 17.48
CA ILE A 129 5.44 4.31 18.92
C ILE A 129 6.09 5.65 19.32
N PHE A 130 7.13 6.07 18.60
CA PHE A 130 7.82 7.34 18.86
C PHE A 130 6.86 8.55 18.75
N SER A 131 5.96 8.53 17.77
CA SER A 131 4.95 9.57 17.58
C SER A 131 3.93 9.61 18.75
N ILE A 132 3.53 8.44 19.28
CA ILE A 132 2.62 8.35 20.45
C ILE A 132 3.25 9.03 21.69
N PHE A 133 4.57 8.94 21.86
CA PHE A 133 5.30 9.61 22.94
C PHE A 133 5.65 11.08 22.64
N GLY A 134 5.05 11.67 21.61
CA GLY A 134 5.23 13.08 21.26
C GLY A 134 6.50 13.37 20.44
N GLY A 135 7.19 12.36 19.96
CA GLY A 135 8.34 12.53 19.07
C GLY A 135 7.91 12.85 17.63
N ALA A 136 8.61 13.79 17.00
CA ALA A 136 8.43 14.07 15.57
C ALA A 136 9.56 13.42 14.76
N THR A 137 9.18 12.73 13.68
CA THR A 137 10.18 12.13 12.78
C THR A 137 10.87 13.23 11.98
N PRO A 138 12.22 13.32 12.01
CA PRO A 138 12.96 14.27 11.19
C PRO A 138 12.68 14.07 9.70
N THR A 139 12.60 15.15 8.93
CA THR A 139 12.27 15.13 7.49
C THR A 139 13.22 14.25 6.68
N TRP A 140 14.52 14.28 6.98
CA TRP A 140 15.50 13.44 6.29
C TRP A 140 15.22 11.94 6.50
N LEU A 141 14.74 11.55 7.68
CA LEU A 141 14.41 10.17 8.00
C LEU A 141 13.10 9.75 7.30
N GLU A 142 12.11 10.65 7.21
CA GLU A 142 10.90 10.43 6.40
C GLU A 142 11.24 10.21 4.93
N ILE A 143 12.13 11.02 4.35
CA ILE A 143 12.60 10.87 2.96
C ILE A 143 13.28 9.51 2.79
N ALA A 144 14.18 9.13 3.70
CA ALA A 144 14.90 7.86 3.64
C ALA A 144 13.95 6.65 3.72
N ILE A 145 13.04 6.64 4.70
CA ILE A 145 12.08 5.54 4.88
C ILE A 145 11.13 5.46 3.69
N SER A 146 10.62 6.59 3.21
CA SER A 146 9.72 6.61 2.07
C SER A 146 10.42 6.17 0.78
N GLY A 147 11.67 6.60 0.55
CA GLY A 147 12.47 6.17 -0.59
C GLY A 147 12.77 4.67 -0.58
N ILE A 148 13.16 4.12 0.58
CA ILE A 148 13.34 2.68 0.76
C ILE A 148 12.02 1.94 0.50
N GLY A 149 10.90 2.45 1.01
CA GLY A 149 9.58 1.88 0.77
C GLY A 149 9.21 1.84 -0.71
N VAL A 150 9.43 2.93 -1.45
CA VAL A 150 9.22 2.98 -2.91
C VAL A 150 10.04 1.90 -3.60
N PHE A 151 11.32 1.78 -3.25
CA PHE A 151 12.21 0.77 -3.86
C PHE A 151 11.77 -0.66 -3.57
N LEU A 152 11.40 -0.95 -2.31
CA LEU A 152 10.96 -2.28 -1.89
C LEU A 152 9.62 -2.66 -2.54
N PHE A 153 8.64 -1.76 -2.60
CA PHE A 153 7.35 -2.08 -3.21
C PHE A 153 7.38 -2.06 -4.74
N ALA A 154 8.28 -1.32 -5.37
CA ALA A 154 8.58 -1.50 -6.79
C ALA A 154 9.21 -2.87 -7.06
N GLY A 155 10.13 -3.33 -6.20
CA GLY A 155 10.66 -4.69 -6.21
C GLY A 155 9.57 -5.75 -5.97
N SER A 156 8.61 -5.48 -5.07
CA SER A 156 7.45 -6.37 -4.87
C SER A 156 6.61 -6.53 -6.13
N ALA A 157 6.45 -5.48 -6.93
CA ALA A 157 5.73 -5.62 -8.21
C ALA A 157 6.44 -6.61 -9.16
N VAL A 158 7.78 -6.61 -9.18
CA VAL A 158 8.55 -7.62 -9.93
C VAL A 158 8.33 -9.03 -9.35
N VAL A 159 8.37 -9.15 -8.01
CA VAL A 159 8.15 -10.41 -7.30
C VAL A 159 6.75 -10.96 -7.54
N ASP A 160 5.72 -10.12 -7.54
CA ASP A 160 4.34 -10.55 -7.82
C ASP A 160 4.24 -11.21 -9.20
N PHE A 161 4.78 -10.61 -10.25
CA PHE A 161 4.77 -11.19 -11.60
C PHE A 161 5.65 -12.43 -11.75
N TYR A 162 6.62 -12.63 -10.87
CA TYR A 162 7.40 -13.87 -10.80
C TYR A 162 6.65 -14.97 -10.03
N ILE A 163 6.10 -14.67 -8.85
CA ILE A 163 5.53 -15.68 -7.95
C ILE A 163 4.10 -16.07 -8.30
N LEU A 164 3.22 -15.10 -8.61
CA LEU A 164 1.80 -15.37 -8.70
C LEU A 164 1.45 -16.44 -9.74
N PRO A 165 2.04 -16.41 -10.96
CA PRO A 165 1.75 -17.46 -11.95
C PRO A 165 2.29 -18.85 -11.58
N ARG A 166 3.23 -18.92 -10.62
CA ARG A 166 3.86 -20.16 -10.16
C ARG A 166 3.21 -20.75 -8.92
N THR A 167 2.47 -19.92 -8.16
CA THR A 167 1.95 -20.30 -6.84
C THR A 167 0.44 -20.48 -6.85
N TYR A 168 -0.29 -19.62 -7.58
CA TYR A 168 -1.74 -19.63 -7.59
C TYR A 168 -2.29 -20.40 -8.79
N ARG A 169 -3.36 -21.17 -8.55
CA ARG A 169 -4.16 -21.83 -9.60
C ARG A 169 -5.17 -20.84 -10.17
N ASP A 170 -5.73 -21.14 -11.33
CA ASP A 170 -6.72 -20.29 -12.00
C ASP A 170 -7.94 -19.98 -11.11
N GLU A 171 -8.33 -20.93 -10.25
CA GLU A 171 -9.43 -20.78 -9.30
C GLU A 171 -9.14 -19.77 -8.16
N GLN A 172 -7.84 -19.47 -7.92
CA GLN A 172 -7.36 -18.61 -6.84
C GLN A 172 -7.02 -17.19 -7.35
N TYR A 173 -7.50 -16.79 -8.53
CA TYR A 173 -7.16 -15.51 -9.14
C TYR A 173 -7.51 -14.29 -8.27
N LEU A 174 -8.53 -14.38 -7.42
CA LEU A 174 -8.88 -13.31 -6.49
C LEU A 174 -7.82 -13.11 -5.39
N SER A 175 -7.18 -14.19 -4.94
CA SER A 175 -6.07 -14.09 -3.98
C SER A 175 -4.84 -13.47 -4.62
N ALA A 176 -4.55 -13.85 -5.87
CA ALA A 176 -3.48 -13.22 -6.66
C ALA A 176 -3.74 -11.72 -6.89
N ALA A 177 -4.99 -11.37 -7.26
CA ALA A 177 -5.39 -9.97 -7.43
C ALA A 177 -5.26 -9.16 -6.14
N LEU A 178 -5.61 -9.75 -4.97
CA LEU A 178 -5.44 -9.11 -3.67
C LEU A 178 -3.96 -8.84 -3.36
N SER A 179 -3.05 -9.77 -3.66
CA SER A 179 -1.61 -9.56 -3.50
C SER A 179 -1.11 -8.37 -4.32
N MET A 180 -1.46 -8.33 -5.61
CA MET A 180 -1.11 -7.21 -6.49
C MET A 180 -1.71 -5.87 -6.03
N TYR A 181 -2.95 -5.90 -5.54
CA TYR A 181 -3.60 -4.71 -4.99
C TYR A 181 -2.82 -4.16 -3.78
N LEU A 182 -2.39 -5.02 -2.86
CA LEU A 182 -1.58 -4.60 -1.71
C LEU A 182 -0.25 -3.98 -2.13
N THR A 183 0.45 -4.60 -3.07
CA THR A 183 1.69 -4.04 -3.62
C THR A 183 1.44 -2.66 -4.23
N TYR A 184 0.37 -2.51 -5.03
CA TYR A 184 0.00 -1.24 -5.66
C TYR A 184 -0.28 -0.14 -4.61
N ILE A 185 -1.15 -0.43 -3.64
CA ILE A 185 -1.55 0.56 -2.62
C ILE A 185 -0.36 0.98 -1.75
N ASN A 186 0.47 0.03 -1.33
CA ASN A 186 1.66 0.36 -0.54
C ASN A 186 2.67 1.19 -1.35
N LEU A 187 2.92 0.84 -2.61
CA LEU A 187 3.77 1.63 -3.49
C LEU A 187 3.23 3.06 -3.66
N PHE A 188 1.92 3.20 -3.89
CA PHE A 188 1.25 4.49 -3.99
C PHE A 188 1.45 5.33 -2.71
N ILE A 189 1.22 4.73 -1.54
CA ILE A 189 1.40 5.39 -0.24
C ILE A 189 2.85 5.89 -0.09
N PHE A 190 3.84 5.05 -0.39
CA PHE A 190 5.24 5.42 -0.23
C PHE A 190 5.72 6.47 -1.23
N ILE A 191 5.26 6.43 -2.49
CA ILE A 191 5.53 7.51 -3.44
C ILE A 191 4.92 8.82 -2.93
N LEU A 192 3.69 8.79 -2.45
CA LEU A 192 3.01 9.98 -1.95
C LEU A 192 3.66 10.54 -0.68
N ARG A 193 4.07 9.68 0.27
CA ARG A 193 4.87 10.06 1.45
C ARG A 193 6.19 10.71 1.05
N LEU A 194 6.88 10.14 0.08
CA LEU A 194 8.13 10.70 -0.43
C LEU A 194 7.93 12.09 -1.02
N LEU A 195 6.89 12.27 -1.84
CA LEU A 195 6.57 13.57 -2.43
C LEU A 195 6.22 14.61 -1.36
N ILE A 196 5.43 14.22 -0.35
CA ILE A 196 5.08 15.09 0.80
C ILE A 196 6.36 15.48 1.55
N ALA A 197 7.23 14.50 1.88
CA ALA A 197 8.44 14.76 2.64
C ALA A 197 9.46 15.64 1.89
N LEU A 198 9.50 15.55 0.56
CA LEU A 198 10.37 16.39 -0.28
C LEU A 198 9.87 17.83 -0.42
N ASN A 199 8.56 18.06 -0.39
CA ASN A 199 7.95 19.36 -0.64
C ASN A 199 7.44 20.06 0.64
N GLY A 200 7.23 19.35 1.75
CA GLY A 200 6.76 19.90 3.02
C GLY A 200 7.84 20.64 3.81
N ARG A 201 8.80 21.25 3.15
CA ARG A 201 9.94 21.97 3.77
C ARG A 201 9.70 23.45 4.03
N ASP A 202 8.52 23.97 3.70
CA ASP A 202 8.18 25.39 3.86
C ASP A 202 7.27 25.62 5.06
#